data_8075813251c3b931c7ab8c771db9ba1d
#
_entry.id   8075813251c3b931c7ab8c771db9ba1d
#
_cell.length_a   1.000
_cell.length_b   1.000
_cell.length_c   1.000
_cell.angle_alpha   90.00
_cell.angle_beta   90.00
_cell.angle_gamma   90.00
#
_symmetry.space_group_name_H-M   'P 1'
#
loop_
_entity.id
_entity.type
_entity.pdbx_description
1 polymer ?
#
loop_
_entity_poly.entity_id
_entity_poly.type
_entity_poly.pdbx_seq_one_letter_code
_entity_poly.pdbx_strand_id
1 'polypeptide(L)'
;MPQPEPDDGVLHVFRSTGAYLSGHFRLTSGLHSPEYLQCALVLQHPEYAEKLGQKLAAALQAAAGSQKIQVVASPAIGGLIIGHEVARALGTRFIFAEREGGKMTLRRGFEVTPGETAAVVEDVITTGGSTREVIDTLRQRGVRVLAAGSIIDRSGGQVDLGLPRVALETLTVVSHPPESCPLCAQGIPVVKPGSRST
;
A
#
# COMPACT_ATOMS: atom_id res chain seq x y z
N MET A 1 27.25 -5.12 -26.87
CA MET A 1 26.83 -4.20 -25.81
C MET A 1 25.48 -4.69 -25.32
N PRO A 2 25.30 -5.00 -24.01
CA PRO A 2 23.98 -5.32 -23.51
C PRO A 2 23.10 -4.08 -23.68
N GLN A 3 21.92 -4.28 -24.26
CA GLN A 3 20.92 -3.21 -24.32
C GLN A 3 20.54 -2.85 -22.88
N PRO A 4 20.34 -1.54 -22.56
CA PRO A 4 19.80 -1.18 -21.25
C PRO A 4 18.47 -1.91 -21.08
N GLU A 5 18.32 -2.65 -19.98
CA GLU A 5 17.03 -3.22 -19.59
C GLU A 5 16.00 -2.09 -19.63
N PRO A 6 14.80 -2.30 -20.18
CA PRO A 6 13.77 -1.28 -20.18
C PRO A 6 13.52 -0.86 -18.73
N ASP A 7 13.42 0.44 -18.52
CA ASP A 7 13.15 1.04 -17.23
C ASP A 7 11.92 0.40 -16.60
N ASP A 8 12.15 -0.62 -15.76
CA ASP A 8 11.15 -1.35 -14.99
C ASP A 8 10.63 -0.47 -13.82
N GLY A 9 10.47 0.82 -14.07
CA GLY A 9 9.86 1.74 -13.13
C GLY A 9 8.47 1.27 -12.72
N VAL A 10 8.12 1.49 -11.46
CA VAL A 10 6.82 1.07 -10.90
C VAL A 10 5.67 1.52 -11.80
N LEU A 11 5.69 2.78 -12.25
CA LEU A 11 4.65 3.34 -13.12
C LEU A 11 4.59 2.68 -14.51
N HIS A 12 5.71 2.21 -15.04
CA HIS A 12 5.73 1.46 -16.29
C HIS A 12 4.95 0.15 -16.13
N VAL A 13 5.20 -0.60 -15.05
CA VAL A 13 4.46 -1.83 -14.74
C VAL A 13 2.96 -1.56 -14.59
N PHE A 14 2.58 -0.46 -13.91
CA PHE A 14 1.17 -0.07 -13.79
C PHE A 14 0.52 0.25 -15.13
N ARG A 15 1.22 0.91 -16.05
CA ARG A 15 0.71 1.22 -17.39
C ARG A 15 0.61 -0.03 -18.26
N SER A 16 1.63 -0.88 -18.27
CA SER A 16 1.66 -2.10 -19.09
C SER A 16 0.62 -3.14 -18.69
N THR A 17 0.23 -3.17 -17.41
CA THR A 17 -0.81 -4.06 -16.88
C THR A 17 -2.21 -3.45 -16.90
N GLY A 18 -2.37 -2.23 -17.42
CA GLY A 18 -3.65 -1.52 -17.38
C GLY A 18 -4.10 -1.11 -15.97
N ALA A 19 -3.18 -1.10 -15.02
CA ALA A 19 -3.45 -0.74 -13.62
C ALA A 19 -3.43 0.77 -13.37
N TYR A 20 -2.91 1.55 -14.28
CA TYR A 20 -2.96 3.02 -14.28
C TYR A 20 -4.16 3.45 -15.13
N LEU A 21 -5.23 3.87 -14.46
CA LEU A 21 -6.48 4.22 -15.11
C LEU A 21 -6.61 5.75 -15.22
N SER A 22 -6.98 6.23 -16.40
CA SER A 22 -7.36 7.63 -16.63
C SER A 22 -8.86 7.72 -16.87
N GLY A 23 -9.55 8.69 -16.24
CA GLY A 23 -10.99 8.82 -16.33
C GLY A 23 -11.54 9.77 -15.27
N HIS A 24 -12.77 9.53 -14.81
CA HIS A 24 -13.39 10.30 -13.73
C HIS A 24 -13.74 9.34 -12.58
N PHE A 25 -12.94 9.36 -11.52
CA PHE A 25 -13.04 8.41 -10.43
C PHE A 25 -13.45 9.06 -9.12
N ARG A 26 -14.36 8.40 -8.38
CA ARG A 26 -14.66 8.73 -6.99
C ARG A 26 -13.74 7.93 -6.06
N LEU A 27 -12.91 8.63 -5.31
CA LEU A 27 -12.02 8.04 -4.31
C LEU A 27 -12.78 7.63 -3.03
N THR A 28 -12.15 6.82 -2.19
CA THR A 28 -12.71 6.43 -0.88
C THR A 28 -12.95 7.64 0.04
N SER A 29 -12.15 8.70 -0.10
CA SER A 29 -12.33 9.98 0.59
C SER A 29 -13.57 10.77 0.15
N GLY A 30 -14.26 10.35 -0.92
CA GLY A 30 -15.35 11.08 -1.55
C GLY A 30 -14.89 12.09 -2.59
N LEU A 31 -13.61 12.42 -2.66
CA LEU A 31 -13.04 13.30 -3.67
C LEU A 31 -13.05 12.64 -5.05
N HIS A 32 -13.04 13.45 -6.09
CA HIS A 32 -12.94 13.02 -7.48
C HIS A 32 -11.51 13.19 -8.00
N SER A 33 -11.08 12.26 -8.85
CA SER A 33 -9.74 12.26 -9.44
C SER A 33 -9.80 11.89 -10.92
N PRO A 34 -8.94 12.49 -11.79
CA PRO A 34 -8.78 12.04 -13.16
C PRO A 34 -8.01 10.72 -13.28
N GLU A 35 -7.42 10.25 -12.21
CA GLU A 35 -6.52 9.08 -12.21
C GLU A 35 -6.85 8.12 -11.07
N TYR A 36 -6.68 6.82 -11.34
CA TYR A 36 -6.82 5.77 -10.34
C TYR A 36 -5.78 4.67 -10.56
N LEU A 37 -5.16 4.20 -9.50
CA LEU A 37 -4.20 3.09 -9.53
C LEU A 37 -4.83 1.87 -8.86
N GLN A 38 -4.91 0.77 -9.62
CA GLN A 38 -5.48 -0.49 -9.16
C GLN A 38 -4.38 -1.53 -8.97
N CYS A 39 -3.76 -1.55 -7.78
CA CYS A 39 -2.64 -2.46 -7.49
C CYS A 39 -2.96 -3.93 -7.71
N ALA A 40 -4.21 -4.34 -7.50
CA ALA A 40 -4.62 -5.73 -7.73
C ALA A 40 -4.37 -6.19 -9.18
N LEU A 41 -4.46 -5.28 -10.17
CA LEU A 41 -4.16 -5.62 -11.59
C LEU A 41 -2.67 -5.83 -11.85
N VAL A 42 -1.80 -5.23 -11.05
CA VAL A 42 -0.36 -5.54 -11.07
C VAL A 42 -0.09 -6.82 -10.31
N LEU A 43 -0.63 -6.93 -9.09
CA LEU A 43 -0.32 -8.00 -8.15
C LEU A 43 -0.96 -9.36 -8.54
N GLN A 44 -1.87 -9.40 -9.51
CA GLN A 44 -2.33 -10.66 -10.10
C GLN A 44 -1.23 -11.38 -10.90
N HIS A 45 -0.16 -10.68 -11.27
CA HIS A 45 0.99 -11.24 -11.96
C HIS A 45 2.10 -11.56 -10.93
N PRO A 46 2.35 -12.84 -10.61
CA PRO A 46 3.31 -13.22 -9.57
C PRO A 46 4.72 -12.66 -9.76
N GLU A 47 5.17 -12.55 -11.01
CA GLU A 47 6.48 -12.00 -11.36
C GLU A 47 6.62 -10.52 -10.98
N TYR A 48 5.56 -9.72 -11.15
CA TYR A 48 5.57 -8.32 -10.73
C TYR A 48 5.40 -8.20 -9.21
N ALA A 49 4.53 -9.02 -8.60
CA ALA A 49 4.37 -9.06 -7.16
C ALA A 49 5.71 -9.38 -6.46
N GLU A 50 6.46 -10.37 -6.98
CA GLU A 50 7.77 -10.74 -6.47
C GLU A 50 8.78 -9.60 -6.59
N LYS A 51 8.93 -9.01 -7.79
CA LYS A 51 9.88 -7.90 -8.04
C LYS A 51 9.58 -6.69 -7.14
N LEU A 52 8.30 -6.31 -7.03
CA LEU A 52 7.88 -5.21 -6.14
C LEU A 52 8.10 -5.54 -4.67
N GLY A 53 7.83 -6.79 -4.27
CA GLY A 53 8.09 -7.30 -2.93
C GLY A 53 9.56 -7.21 -2.56
N GLN A 54 10.47 -7.63 -3.44
CA GLN A 54 11.92 -7.54 -3.24
C GLN A 54 12.40 -6.09 -3.11
N LYS A 55 11.95 -5.20 -4.01
CA LYS A 55 12.30 -3.76 -3.95
C LYS A 55 11.82 -3.12 -2.64
N LEU A 56 10.58 -3.41 -2.24
CA LEU A 56 10.00 -2.84 -1.03
C LEU A 56 10.64 -3.43 0.24
N ALA A 57 10.98 -4.71 0.24
CA ALA A 57 11.71 -5.37 1.32
C ALA A 57 13.08 -4.73 1.57
N ALA A 58 13.84 -4.47 0.50
CA ALA A 58 15.13 -3.80 0.58
C ALA A 58 15.00 -2.38 1.16
N ALA A 59 14.01 -1.61 0.70
CA ALA A 59 13.76 -0.25 1.21
C ALA A 59 13.34 -0.26 2.69
N LEU A 60 12.47 -1.19 3.10
CA LEU A 60 12.04 -1.34 4.49
C LEU A 60 13.20 -1.76 5.41
N GLN A 61 14.05 -2.70 4.98
CA GLN A 61 15.21 -3.11 5.77
C GLN A 61 16.21 -1.96 5.92
N ALA A 62 16.41 -1.15 4.88
CA ALA A 62 17.25 0.05 4.96
C ALA A 62 16.65 1.07 5.95
N ALA A 63 15.34 1.29 5.94
CA ALA A 63 14.65 2.17 6.88
C ALA A 63 14.67 1.65 8.33
N ALA A 64 14.66 0.32 8.53
CA ALA A 64 14.78 -0.31 9.85
C ALA A 64 16.22 -0.28 10.40
N GLY A 65 17.20 0.07 9.58
CA GLY A 65 18.62 0.09 9.95
C GLY A 65 19.17 -1.30 10.26
N SER A 66 19.91 -1.42 11.35
CA SER A 66 20.51 -2.69 11.79
C SER A 66 19.52 -3.66 12.44
N GLN A 67 18.28 -3.24 12.70
CA GLN A 67 17.28 -4.08 13.35
C GLN A 67 16.63 -5.02 12.33
N LYS A 68 16.60 -6.33 12.66
CA LYS A 68 15.93 -7.31 11.80
C LYS A 68 14.42 -7.15 11.90
N ILE A 69 13.73 -7.16 10.77
CA ILE A 69 12.26 -7.26 10.72
C ILE A 69 11.89 -8.74 10.90
N GLN A 70 11.14 -9.06 11.97
CA GLN A 70 10.77 -10.42 12.35
C GLN A 70 9.39 -10.82 11.86
N VAL A 71 8.51 -9.81 11.61
CA VAL A 71 7.17 -10.03 11.07
C VAL A 71 6.79 -8.88 10.14
N VAL A 72 6.14 -9.21 9.04
CA VAL A 72 5.46 -8.25 8.17
C VAL A 72 3.96 -8.34 8.44
N ALA A 73 3.32 -7.18 8.62
CA ALA A 73 1.88 -7.08 8.83
C ALA A 73 1.24 -6.18 7.78
N SER A 74 0.04 -6.53 7.33
CA SER A 74 -0.70 -5.72 6.35
C SER A 74 -2.16 -5.57 6.73
N PRO A 75 -2.83 -4.48 6.36
CA PRO A 75 -4.28 -4.46 6.38
C PRO A 75 -4.86 -5.30 5.24
N ALA A 76 -5.88 -6.08 5.52
CA ALA A 76 -6.64 -6.77 4.50
C ALA A 76 -7.56 -5.77 3.77
N ILE A 77 -7.75 -5.89 2.45
CA ILE A 77 -7.35 -6.95 1.52
C ILE A 77 -6.16 -6.49 0.66
N GLY A 78 -6.04 -5.20 0.36
CA GLY A 78 -5.07 -4.65 -0.61
C GLY A 78 -3.62 -5.03 -0.30
N GLY A 79 -3.23 -4.96 0.97
CA GLY A 79 -1.89 -5.26 1.41
C GLY A 79 -1.49 -6.74 1.44
N LEU A 80 -2.42 -7.69 1.20
CA LEU A 80 -2.14 -9.12 1.41
C LEU A 80 -1.04 -9.65 0.51
N ILE A 81 -1.14 -9.44 -0.79
CA ILE A 81 -0.19 -10.00 -1.76
C ILE A 81 1.18 -9.36 -1.58
N ILE A 82 1.24 -8.02 -1.60
CA ILE A 82 2.52 -7.33 -1.46
C ILE A 82 3.16 -7.56 -0.09
N GLY A 83 2.37 -7.62 0.99
CA GLY A 83 2.89 -7.94 2.32
C GLY A 83 3.48 -9.34 2.39
N HIS A 84 2.82 -10.33 1.78
CA HIS A 84 3.36 -11.69 1.68
C HIS A 84 4.67 -11.73 0.90
N GLU A 85 4.75 -11.04 -0.25
CA GLU A 85 5.97 -11.00 -1.06
C GLU A 85 7.13 -10.28 -0.35
N VAL A 86 6.84 -9.21 0.38
CA VAL A 86 7.85 -8.54 1.24
C VAL A 86 8.35 -9.49 2.33
N ALA A 87 7.44 -10.20 3.02
CA ALA A 87 7.83 -11.17 4.05
C ALA A 87 8.68 -12.31 3.47
N ARG A 88 8.31 -12.81 2.29
CA ARG A 88 9.08 -13.83 1.55
C ARG A 88 10.48 -13.34 1.23
N ALA A 89 10.62 -12.10 0.74
CA ALA A 89 11.91 -11.50 0.41
C ALA A 89 12.80 -11.26 1.64
N LEU A 90 12.19 -10.92 2.79
CA LEU A 90 12.90 -10.76 4.07
C LEU A 90 13.19 -12.08 4.79
N GLY A 91 12.64 -13.20 4.32
CA GLY A 91 12.76 -14.49 5.00
C GLY A 91 12.08 -14.51 6.37
N THR A 92 10.93 -13.84 6.50
CA THR A 92 10.18 -13.71 7.75
C THR A 92 8.71 -14.11 7.59
N ARG A 93 7.97 -14.15 8.70
CA ARG A 93 6.55 -14.50 8.65
C ARG A 93 5.69 -13.32 8.26
N PHE A 94 4.53 -13.62 7.67
CA PHE A 94 3.51 -12.68 7.29
C PHE A 94 2.24 -12.87 8.11
N ILE A 95 1.65 -11.76 8.57
CA ILE A 95 0.34 -11.70 9.21
C ILE A 95 -0.48 -10.57 8.61
N PHE A 96 -1.78 -10.57 8.84
CA PHE A 96 -2.62 -9.45 8.42
C PHE A 96 -3.71 -9.14 9.44
N ALA A 97 -4.14 -7.89 9.43
CA ALA A 97 -5.25 -7.41 10.23
C ALA A 97 -6.50 -7.22 9.35
N GLU A 98 -7.66 -7.53 9.90
CA GLU A 98 -8.97 -7.39 9.26
C GLU A 98 -9.86 -6.47 10.09
N ARG A 99 -10.83 -5.82 9.44
CA ARG A 99 -11.84 -5.05 10.18
C ARG A 99 -12.88 -5.97 10.78
N GLU A 100 -13.06 -5.82 12.10
CA GLU A 100 -14.12 -6.47 12.86
C GLU A 100 -14.80 -5.42 13.73
N GLY A 101 -16.11 -5.25 13.58
CA GLY A 101 -16.83 -4.19 14.29
C GLY A 101 -16.27 -2.77 14.05
N GLY A 102 -15.74 -2.52 12.84
CA GLY A 102 -15.15 -1.21 12.48
C GLY A 102 -13.70 -1.02 12.91
N LYS A 103 -13.12 -1.91 13.72
CA LYS A 103 -11.75 -1.82 14.22
C LYS A 103 -10.82 -2.79 13.50
N MET A 104 -9.57 -2.38 13.30
CA MET A 104 -8.53 -3.24 12.76
C MET A 104 -8.07 -4.24 13.84
N THR A 105 -8.08 -5.53 13.53
CA THR A 105 -7.85 -6.60 14.51
C THR A 105 -7.05 -7.74 13.90
N LEU A 106 -6.10 -8.31 14.65
CA LEU A 106 -5.47 -9.58 14.30
C LEU A 106 -6.45 -10.73 14.59
N ARG A 107 -6.75 -11.52 13.57
CA ARG A 107 -7.66 -12.67 13.65
C ARG A 107 -6.95 -13.94 13.22
N ARG A 108 -7.71 -15.02 12.99
CA ARG A 108 -7.22 -16.28 12.41
C ARG A 108 -6.10 -16.96 13.20
N GLY A 109 -6.02 -16.71 14.51
CA GLY A 109 -4.98 -17.28 15.34
C GLY A 109 -3.60 -16.64 15.14
N PHE A 110 -3.52 -15.46 14.52
CA PHE A 110 -2.25 -14.73 14.46
C PHE A 110 -1.86 -14.20 15.84
N GLU A 111 -0.67 -14.59 16.27
CA GLU A 111 -0.07 -14.15 17.52
C GLU A 111 1.21 -13.37 17.25
N VAL A 112 1.47 -12.40 18.11
CA VAL A 112 2.72 -11.62 18.14
C VAL A 112 3.28 -11.61 19.57
N THR A 113 4.60 -11.56 19.69
CA THR A 113 5.26 -11.56 20.98
C THR A 113 5.66 -10.13 21.36
N PRO A 114 5.45 -9.69 22.62
CA PRO A 114 5.98 -8.41 23.08
C PRO A 114 7.50 -8.30 22.84
N GLY A 115 7.93 -7.16 22.32
CA GLY A 115 9.33 -6.92 21.92
C GLY A 115 9.69 -7.38 20.50
N GLU A 116 8.83 -8.16 19.83
CA GLU A 116 9.01 -8.53 18.42
C GLU A 116 9.05 -7.29 17.52
N THR A 117 9.86 -7.34 16.47
CA THR A 117 10.01 -6.23 15.52
C THR A 117 9.21 -6.46 14.24
N ALA A 118 8.50 -5.44 13.79
CA ALA A 118 7.61 -5.53 12.64
C ALA A 118 7.85 -4.44 11.59
N ALA A 119 7.47 -4.74 10.34
CA ALA A 119 7.15 -3.74 9.34
C ALA A 119 5.67 -3.83 8.96
N VAL A 120 5.05 -2.68 8.64
CA VAL A 120 3.68 -2.63 8.13
C VAL A 120 3.71 -2.31 6.64
N VAL A 121 3.01 -3.11 5.83
CA VAL A 121 3.02 -3.02 4.37
C VAL A 121 1.60 -2.84 3.84
N GLU A 122 1.43 -1.87 2.96
CA GLU A 122 0.17 -1.58 2.26
C GLU A 122 0.43 -1.57 0.74
N ASP A 123 -0.59 -1.75 -0.07
CA ASP A 123 -0.46 -1.55 -1.52
C ASP A 123 -0.42 -0.05 -1.87
N VAL A 124 -1.37 0.72 -1.34
CA VAL A 124 -1.47 2.18 -1.57
C VAL A 124 -1.73 2.93 -0.28
N ILE A 125 -0.83 3.82 0.10
CA ILE A 125 -1.07 4.79 1.17
C ILE A 125 -1.70 6.05 0.57
N THR A 126 -2.89 6.41 1.09
CA THR A 126 -3.58 7.67 0.78
C THR A 126 -3.56 8.62 1.98
N THR A 127 -4.43 8.39 2.95
CA THR A 127 -4.45 9.11 4.24
C THR A 127 -3.65 8.40 5.32
N GLY A 128 -3.22 7.17 5.07
CA GLY A 128 -2.52 6.32 6.03
C GLY A 128 -3.40 5.74 7.15
N GLY A 129 -4.72 5.88 7.05
CA GLY A 129 -5.64 5.45 8.11
C GLY A 129 -5.51 3.96 8.43
N SER A 130 -5.67 3.07 7.44
CA SER A 130 -5.55 1.62 7.63
C SER A 130 -4.17 1.21 8.12
N THR A 131 -3.12 1.80 7.55
CA THR A 131 -1.73 1.55 7.95
C THR A 131 -1.51 1.93 9.42
N ARG A 132 -2.01 3.11 9.85
CA ARG A 132 -1.91 3.58 11.24
C ARG A 132 -2.66 2.65 12.19
N GLU A 133 -3.86 2.21 11.83
CA GLU A 133 -4.63 1.26 12.65
C GLU A 133 -3.89 -0.08 12.84
N VAL A 134 -3.19 -0.59 11.82
CA VAL A 134 -2.36 -1.81 11.95
C VAL A 134 -1.16 -1.55 12.86
N ILE A 135 -0.48 -0.41 12.70
CA ILE A 135 0.63 0.01 13.58
C ILE A 135 0.18 0.04 15.04
N ASP A 136 -0.96 0.68 15.31
CA ASP A 136 -1.50 0.80 16.68
C ASP A 136 -1.91 -0.57 17.25
N THR A 137 -2.51 -1.43 16.41
CA THR A 137 -2.88 -2.79 16.78
C THR A 137 -1.66 -3.63 17.22
N LEU A 138 -0.54 -3.47 16.53
CA LEU A 138 0.73 -4.14 16.85
C LEU A 138 1.36 -3.54 18.12
N ARG A 139 1.44 -2.21 18.21
CA ARG A 139 1.99 -1.49 19.37
C ARG A 139 1.24 -1.82 20.67
N GLN A 140 -0.09 -1.92 20.62
CA GLN A 140 -0.90 -2.33 21.77
C GLN A 140 -0.58 -3.75 22.27
N ARG A 141 0.02 -4.59 21.43
CA ARG A 141 0.50 -5.94 21.78
C ARG A 141 1.99 -5.98 22.13
N GLY A 142 2.61 -4.81 22.30
CA GLY A 142 4.01 -4.71 22.68
C GLY A 142 5.01 -4.90 21.52
N VAL A 143 4.53 -4.95 20.27
CA VAL A 143 5.38 -5.08 19.08
C VAL A 143 6.02 -3.73 18.73
N ARG A 144 7.29 -3.77 18.38
CA ARG A 144 8.04 -2.60 17.92
C ARG A 144 7.95 -2.48 16.41
N VAL A 145 7.11 -1.57 15.91
CA VAL A 145 7.01 -1.31 14.48
C VAL A 145 8.16 -0.41 14.05
N LEU A 146 9.06 -0.92 13.19
CA LEU A 146 10.30 -0.26 12.78
C LEU A 146 10.09 0.67 11.58
N ALA A 147 9.26 0.26 10.62
CA ALA A 147 9.00 1.01 9.41
C ALA A 147 7.63 0.64 8.81
N ALA A 148 7.10 1.51 7.96
CA ALA A 148 5.97 1.20 7.10
C ALA A 148 6.35 1.40 5.63
N GLY A 149 5.73 0.61 4.73
CA GLY A 149 6.00 0.71 3.31
C GLY A 149 4.78 0.49 2.44
N SER A 150 4.81 1.06 1.23
CA SER A 150 3.79 0.83 0.21
C SER A 150 4.39 0.76 -1.19
N ILE A 151 3.65 0.15 -2.13
CA ILE A 151 4.01 0.26 -3.55
C ILE A 151 3.85 1.72 -3.96
N ILE A 152 2.68 2.29 -3.67
CA ILE A 152 2.33 3.67 -4.05
C ILE A 152 2.02 4.49 -2.80
N ASP A 153 2.62 5.67 -2.72
CA ASP A 153 2.18 6.75 -1.85
C ASP A 153 1.44 7.81 -2.67
N ARG A 154 0.16 7.98 -2.43
CA ARG A 154 -0.69 8.98 -3.09
C ARG A 154 -0.84 10.27 -2.30
N SER A 155 -0.18 10.38 -1.16
CA SER A 155 -0.21 11.59 -0.32
C SER A 155 0.81 12.65 -0.76
N GLY A 156 1.63 12.36 -1.77
CA GLY A 156 2.75 13.21 -2.12
C GLY A 156 3.81 13.31 -1.02
N GLY A 157 3.95 12.26 -0.20
CA GLY A 157 4.89 12.26 0.92
C GLY A 157 4.37 12.92 2.20
N GLN A 158 3.11 13.34 2.26
CA GLN A 158 2.57 14.15 3.37
C GLN A 158 2.11 13.33 4.59
N VAL A 159 1.87 12.02 4.43
CA VAL A 159 1.39 11.18 5.55
C VAL A 159 2.50 10.96 6.56
N ASP A 160 2.29 11.40 7.78
CA ASP A 160 3.12 11.05 8.94
C ASP A 160 2.50 9.87 9.69
N LEU A 161 3.25 8.79 9.86
CA LEU A 161 2.87 7.58 10.61
C LEU A 161 3.57 7.49 11.97
N GLY A 162 4.36 8.49 12.34
CA GLY A 162 5.17 8.50 13.56
C GLY A 162 6.30 7.44 13.55
N LEU A 163 6.77 7.06 12.36
CA LEU A 163 7.87 6.12 12.14
C LEU A 163 8.40 6.26 10.69
N PRO A 164 9.60 5.74 10.38
CA PRO A 164 10.13 5.72 9.02
C PRO A 164 9.15 5.10 8.02
N ARG A 165 8.95 5.80 6.90
CA ARG A 165 8.03 5.38 5.85
C ARG A 165 8.74 5.38 4.50
N VAL A 166 8.51 4.33 3.71
CA VAL A 166 9.05 4.18 2.36
C VAL A 166 7.92 3.91 1.36
N ALA A 167 8.09 4.37 0.13
CA ALA A 167 7.23 4.01 -0.99
C ALA A 167 8.10 3.72 -2.20
N LEU A 168 7.69 2.78 -3.05
CA LEU A 168 8.40 2.54 -4.31
C LEU A 168 8.13 3.64 -5.32
N GLU A 169 6.94 4.27 -5.24
CA GLU A 169 6.56 5.42 -6.03
C GLU A 169 5.73 6.39 -5.20
N THR A 170 6.02 7.69 -5.31
CA THR A 170 5.26 8.74 -4.63
C THR A 170 4.60 9.65 -5.66
N LEU A 171 3.28 9.75 -5.59
CA LEU A 171 2.47 10.51 -6.53
C LEU A 171 1.69 11.60 -5.81
N THR A 172 1.72 12.78 -6.38
CA THR A 172 0.78 13.85 -6.01
C THR A 172 -0.45 13.73 -6.91
N VAL A 173 -1.46 13.00 -6.45
CA VAL A 173 -2.69 12.81 -7.24
C VAL A 173 -3.60 14.01 -7.07
N VAL A 174 -3.89 14.66 -8.19
CA VAL A 174 -4.85 15.76 -8.21
C VAL A 174 -6.23 15.20 -7.85
N SER A 175 -6.87 15.80 -6.86
CA SER A 175 -8.23 15.45 -6.46
C SER A 175 -9.05 16.70 -6.15
N HIS A 176 -10.34 16.64 -6.45
CA HIS A 176 -11.26 17.77 -6.35
C HIS A 176 -12.47 17.38 -5.50
N PRO A 177 -13.02 18.28 -4.69
CA PRO A 177 -14.35 18.13 -4.14
C PRO A 177 -15.37 17.97 -5.29
N PRO A 178 -16.44 17.16 -5.11
CA PRO A 178 -17.45 16.92 -6.17
C PRO A 178 -18.03 18.22 -6.73
N GLU A 179 -18.30 19.21 -5.87
CA GLU A 179 -18.88 20.50 -6.18
C GLU A 179 -17.97 21.41 -7.05
N SER A 180 -16.66 21.17 -7.03
CA SER A 180 -15.67 21.94 -7.79
C SER A 180 -14.88 21.08 -8.80
N CYS A 181 -15.36 19.86 -9.05
CA CYS A 181 -14.66 18.93 -9.95
C CYS A 181 -14.83 19.36 -11.42
N PRO A 182 -13.73 19.62 -12.15
CA PRO A 182 -13.80 20.01 -13.55
C PRO A 182 -14.38 18.92 -14.46
N LEU A 183 -14.24 17.64 -14.08
CA LEU A 183 -14.80 16.52 -14.84
C LEU A 183 -16.32 16.42 -14.66
N CYS A 184 -16.84 16.75 -13.46
CA CYS A 184 -18.27 16.90 -13.24
C CYS A 184 -18.84 18.03 -14.08
N ALA A 185 -18.15 19.17 -14.15
CA ALA A 185 -18.57 20.32 -14.96
C ALA A 185 -18.62 20.00 -16.47
N GLN A 186 -17.82 19.04 -16.92
CA GLN A 186 -17.81 18.53 -18.30
C GLN A 186 -18.86 17.43 -18.54
N GLY A 187 -19.63 17.05 -17.53
CA GLY A 187 -20.64 15.98 -17.65
C GLY A 187 -20.05 14.56 -17.77
N ILE A 188 -18.77 14.37 -17.49
CA ILE A 188 -18.13 13.05 -17.56
C ILE A 188 -18.65 12.19 -16.40
N PRO A 189 -19.23 11.00 -16.66
CA PRO A 189 -19.76 10.13 -15.61
C PRO A 189 -18.68 9.72 -14.62
N VAL A 190 -18.98 9.80 -13.32
CA VAL A 190 -18.05 9.36 -12.27
C VAL A 190 -18.16 7.85 -12.06
N VAL A 191 -17.01 7.18 -11.99
CA VAL A 191 -16.89 5.75 -11.71
C VAL A 191 -16.25 5.56 -10.33
N LYS A 192 -16.74 4.60 -9.54
CA LYS A 192 -16.11 4.17 -8.30
C LYS A 192 -15.40 2.83 -8.55
N PRO A 193 -14.09 2.81 -8.81
CA PRO A 193 -13.34 1.57 -8.93
C PRO A 193 -13.22 0.88 -7.58
N GLY A 194 -13.16 -0.47 -7.58
CA GLY A 194 -13.02 -1.26 -6.36
C GLY A 194 -14.34 -1.80 -5.82
N SER A 195 -14.23 -2.79 -4.99
CA SER A 195 -15.24 -3.76 -4.65
C SER A 195 -16.19 -3.35 -3.52
N ARG A 196 -16.93 -2.27 -3.63
CA ARG A 196 -18.17 -2.11 -2.82
C ARG A 196 -19.08 -1.13 -3.53
N SER A 197 -20.00 -1.66 -4.35
CA SER A 197 -21.28 -0.99 -4.56
C SER A 197 -21.97 -0.95 -3.18
N THR A 198 -22.21 0.25 -2.69
CA THR A 198 -23.18 0.48 -1.61
C THR A 198 -24.55 0.36 -2.19
#